data_a2a0e246d9ba286507e89307fb56a189
#
_entry.id   a2a0e246d9ba286507e89307fb56a189
#
_cell.length_a   1.000
_cell.length_b   1.000
_cell.length_c   1.000
_cell.angle_alpha   90.00
_cell.angle_beta   90.00
_cell.angle_gamma   90.00
#
_symmetry.space_group_name_H-M   'P 1'
#
loop_
_entity.id
_entity.type
_entity.pdbx_description
1 polymer ?
#
loop_
_entity_poly.entity_id
_entity_poly.type
_entity_poly.pdbx_seq_one_letter_code
_entity_poly.pdbx_strand_id
1 'polypeptide(L)'
;GRELSVGVFDGEALCVTEILSERGFYDYDAKYEDGGSVHVLPAELPDEITAEALSMASWAHKVLGCRGVTRSDFRFDDTQERVGDLYLLEINTQPGMTATSLVPEQAAYRGMDFPELVSCMVEEARCDL
;
A
#
# COMPACT_ATOMS: atom_id res chain seq x y z
N GLY A 1 -11.60 12.21 -3.99
CA GLY A 1 -11.05 11.04 -4.69
C GLY A 1 -10.93 9.83 -3.78
N ARG A 2 -10.64 8.68 -4.36
CA ARG A 2 -10.51 7.41 -3.66
C ARG A 2 -9.12 7.28 -3.05
N GLU A 3 -9.03 6.69 -1.88
CA GLU A 3 -7.76 6.47 -1.18
C GLU A 3 -7.23 5.07 -1.46
N LEU A 4 -6.02 4.99 -2.02
CA LEU A 4 -5.39 3.73 -2.38
C LEU A 4 -4.03 3.61 -1.69
N SER A 5 -3.64 2.37 -1.43
CA SER A 5 -2.33 2.07 -0.83
C SER A 5 -1.72 0.83 -1.47
N VAL A 6 -0.41 0.87 -1.72
CA VAL A 6 0.34 -0.23 -2.33
C VAL A 6 1.59 -0.53 -1.50
N GLY A 7 1.66 -1.75 -1.00
CA GLY A 7 2.87 -2.29 -0.38
C GLY A 7 3.88 -2.73 -1.43
N VAL A 8 5.16 -2.51 -1.16
CA VAL A 8 6.26 -3.03 -1.97
C VAL A 8 7.17 -3.84 -1.06
N PHE A 9 7.50 -5.04 -1.49
CA PHE A 9 8.41 -5.93 -0.80
C PHE A 9 9.49 -6.41 -1.77
N ASP A 10 10.74 -6.21 -1.38
CA ASP A 10 11.91 -6.56 -2.21
C ASP A 10 11.81 -6.00 -3.66
N GLY A 11 11.35 -4.75 -3.77
CA GLY A 11 11.21 -4.06 -5.05
C GLY A 11 9.97 -4.44 -5.87
N GLU A 12 9.19 -5.41 -5.41
CA GLU A 12 7.97 -5.88 -6.08
C GLU A 12 6.71 -5.34 -5.41
N ALA A 13 5.85 -4.67 -6.17
CA ALA A 13 4.56 -4.21 -5.67
C ALA A 13 3.64 -5.41 -5.40
N LEU A 14 3.00 -5.40 -4.24
CA LEU A 14 2.18 -6.53 -3.79
C LEU A 14 0.76 -6.48 -4.38
N CYS A 15 -0.01 -5.46 -4.03
CA CYS A 15 -1.41 -5.34 -4.39
C CYS A 15 -1.87 -3.90 -4.16
N VAL A 16 -3.01 -3.52 -4.74
CA VAL A 16 -3.65 -2.23 -4.45
C VAL A 16 -4.80 -2.47 -3.47
N THR A 17 -4.76 -1.78 -2.33
CA THR A 17 -5.86 -1.74 -1.37
C THR A 17 -6.56 -0.40 -1.45
N GLU A 18 -7.88 -0.39 -1.52
CA GLU A 18 -8.67 0.81 -1.31
C GLU A 18 -9.09 0.91 0.16
N ILE A 19 -8.95 2.12 0.70
CA ILE A 19 -9.30 2.41 2.09
C ILE A 19 -10.59 3.23 2.10
N LEU A 20 -11.64 2.67 2.70
CA LEU A 20 -12.93 3.32 2.89
C LEU A 20 -13.05 3.73 4.35
N SER A 21 -13.30 5.02 4.60
CA SER A 21 -13.55 5.54 5.95
C SER A 21 -15.01 5.92 6.10
N GLU A 22 -15.67 5.41 7.12
CA GLU A 22 -17.05 5.78 7.46
C GLU A 22 -17.19 7.25 7.88
N ARG A 23 -16.10 7.90 8.25
CA ARG A 23 -16.05 9.30 8.71
C ARG A 23 -15.73 10.32 7.61
N GLY A 24 -15.63 9.90 6.35
CA GLY A 24 -15.41 10.78 5.19
C GLY A 24 -14.02 11.38 5.07
N PHE A 25 -13.24 11.44 6.14
CA PHE A 25 -11.84 11.80 6.16
C PHE A 25 -11.05 10.74 6.92
N TYR A 26 -9.93 10.35 6.33
CA TYR A 26 -9.01 9.42 6.96
C TYR A 26 -8.20 10.17 8.02
N ASP A 27 -8.81 10.36 9.20
CA ASP A 27 -8.12 10.96 10.32
C ASP A 27 -7.26 9.94 11.07
N TYR A 28 -6.51 10.41 12.06
CA TYR A 28 -5.62 9.55 12.86
C TYR A 28 -6.39 8.44 13.57
N ASP A 29 -7.56 8.73 14.09
CA ASP A 29 -8.39 7.78 14.83
C ASP A 29 -8.91 6.66 13.90
N ALA A 30 -9.33 7.00 12.68
CA ALA A 30 -9.75 6.01 11.69
C ALA A 30 -8.61 5.07 11.26
N LYS A 31 -7.36 5.53 11.32
CA LYS A 31 -6.17 4.72 10.98
C LYS A 31 -5.88 3.61 12.00
N TYR A 32 -6.22 3.82 13.27
CA TYR A 32 -5.72 3.01 14.37
C TYR A 32 -6.82 2.36 15.23
N GLU A 33 -8.08 2.71 15.03
CA GLU A 33 -9.21 2.08 15.72
C GLU A 33 -9.77 0.89 14.94
N ASP A 34 -10.05 -0.22 15.65
CA ASP A 34 -10.79 -1.35 15.09
C ASP A 34 -12.16 -0.87 14.61
N GLY A 35 -12.47 -1.09 13.32
CA GLY A 35 -13.73 -0.65 12.68
C GLY A 35 -13.72 0.79 12.17
N GLY A 36 -12.59 1.53 12.27
CA GLY A 36 -12.44 2.89 11.76
C GLY A 36 -12.27 3.00 10.25
N SER A 37 -11.86 1.92 9.60
CA SER A 37 -11.71 1.85 8.14
C SER A 37 -12.01 0.45 7.62
N VAL A 38 -12.47 0.39 6.38
CA VAL A 38 -12.69 -0.86 5.64
C VAL A 38 -11.66 -0.93 4.52
N HIS A 39 -11.00 -2.08 4.40
CA HIS A 39 -10.03 -2.35 3.33
C HIS A 39 -10.69 -3.19 2.24
N VAL A 40 -10.64 -2.71 1.01
CA VAL A 40 -11.05 -3.46 -0.17
C VAL A 40 -9.80 -3.95 -0.88
N LEU A 41 -9.61 -5.24 -0.90
CA LEU A 41 -8.39 -5.90 -1.38
C LEU A 41 -8.75 -7.09 -2.29
N PRO A 42 -8.37 -7.10 -3.57
CA PRO A 42 -7.80 -5.98 -4.32
C PRO A 42 -8.82 -4.86 -4.55
N ALA A 43 -8.34 -3.65 -4.71
CA ALA A 43 -9.19 -2.51 -5.04
C ALA A 43 -9.89 -2.71 -6.40
N GLU A 44 -11.16 -2.37 -6.47
CA GLU A 44 -11.94 -2.41 -7.73
C GLU A 44 -11.66 -1.16 -8.56
N LEU A 45 -10.71 -1.27 -9.48
CA LEU A 45 -10.21 -0.17 -10.32
C LEU A 45 -10.17 -0.60 -11.79
N PRO A 46 -10.17 0.36 -12.74
CA PRO A 46 -9.78 0.06 -14.11
C PRO A 46 -8.40 -0.60 -14.15
N ASP A 47 -8.22 -1.61 -15.01
CA ASP A 47 -6.96 -2.38 -15.09
C ASP A 47 -5.74 -1.48 -15.31
N GLU A 48 -5.87 -0.43 -16.12
CA GLU A 48 -4.80 0.53 -16.37
C GLU A 48 -4.40 1.33 -15.13
N ILE A 49 -5.35 1.68 -14.26
CA ILE A 49 -5.08 2.39 -13.00
C ILE A 49 -4.40 1.44 -12.00
N THR A 50 -4.85 0.19 -11.92
CA THR A 50 -4.19 -0.84 -11.10
C THR A 50 -2.73 -1.01 -11.53
N ALA A 51 -2.49 -1.18 -12.83
CA ALA A 51 -1.14 -1.35 -13.38
C ALA A 51 -0.26 -0.11 -13.11
N GLU A 52 -0.82 1.08 -13.27
CA GLU A 52 -0.12 2.34 -13.00
C GLU A 52 0.26 2.47 -11.52
N ALA A 53 -0.67 2.19 -10.60
CA ALA A 53 -0.41 2.25 -9.16
C ALA A 53 0.71 1.30 -8.74
N LEU A 54 0.67 0.04 -9.19
CA LEU A 54 1.70 -0.95 -8.91
C LEU A 54 3.07 -0.51 -9.47
N SER A 55 3.09 -0.03 -10.70
CA SER A 55 4.31 0.45 -11.36
C SER A 55 4.91 1.67 -10.66
N MET A 56 4.09 2.65 -10.29
CA MET A 56 4.53 3.85 -9.58
C MET A 56 5.10 3.52 -8.19
N ALA A 57 4.46 2.61 -7.45
CA ALA A 57 4.94 2.19 -6.13
C ALA A 57 6.31 1.51 -6.22
N SER A 58 6.49 0.57 -7.14
CA SER A 58 7.78 -0.10 -7.38
C SER A 58 8.85 0.90 -7.84
N TRP A 59 8.50 1.82 -8.72
CA TRP A 59 9.40 2.86 -9.20
C TRP A 59 9.85 3.80 -8.09
N ALA A 60 8.92 4.28 -7.26
CA ALA A 60 9.23 5.16 -6.14
C ALA A 60 10.16 4.48 -5.13
N HIS A 61 9.90 3.21 -4.79
CA HIS A 61 10.75 2.39 -3.94
C HIS A 61 12.19 2.32 -4.47
N LYS A 62 12.33 2.04 -5.77
CA LYS A 62 13.64 1.91 -6.43
C LYS A 62 14.39 3.24 -6.52
N VAL A 63 13.72 4.31 -6.95
CA VAL A 63 14.35 5.63 -7.15
C VAL A 63 14.86 6.22 -5.85
N LEU A 64 14.14 5.98 -4.74
CA LEU A 64 14.55 6.44 -3.42
C LEU A 64 15.59 5.50 -2.76
N GLY A 65 15.99 4.44 -3.43
CA GLY A 65 16.97 3.49 -2.89
C GLY A 65 16.46 2.69 -1.70
N CYS A 66 15.14 2.49 -1.61
CA CYS A 66 14.53 1.74 -0.52
C CYS A 66 14.87 0.26 -0.58
N ARG A 67 14.85 -0.40 0.58
CA ARG A 67 15.04 -1.83 0.74
C ARG A 67 13.94 -2.41 1.62
N GLY A 68 13.76 -3.74 1.56
CA GLY A 68 12.76 -4.42 2.35
C GLY A 68 11.35 -3.97 1.98
N VAL A 69 10.61 -3.48 2.95
CA VAL A 69 9.19 -3.13 2.81
C VAL A 69 8.99 -1.63 2.78
N THR A 70 8.17 -1.16 1.85
CA THR A 70 7.63 0.21 1.83
C THR A 70 6.13 0.18 1.54
N ARG A 71 5.46 1.29 1.79
CA ARG A 71 4.06 1.49 1.42
C ARG A 71 3.92 2.85 0.74
N SER A 72 3.37 2.86 -0.45
CA SER A 72 3.03 4.07 -1.18
C SER A 72 1.55 4.36 -1.07
N ASP A 73 1.19 5.59 -0.74
CA ASP A 73 -0.19 6.03 -0.58
C ASP A 73 -0.58 6.97 -1.72
N PHE A 74 -1.79 6.77 -2.26
CA PHE A 74 -2.28 7.44 -3.46
C PHE A 74 -3.66 8.03 -3.25
N ARG A 75 -3.97 9.04 -4.07
CA ARG A 75 -5.35 9.47 -4.34
C ARG A 75 -5.67 9.20 -5.81
N PHE A 76 -6.84 8.64 -6.05
CA PHE A 76 -7.38 8.41 -7.38
C PHE A 76 -8.61 9.27 -7.59
N ASP A 77 -8.53 10.22 -8.53
CA ASP A 77 -9.65 11.07 -8.91
C ASP A 77 -10.45 10.43 -10.04
N ASP A 78 -11.57 9.81 -9.70
CA ASP A 78 -12.52 9.20 -10.62
C ASP A 78 -13.76 10.07 -10.86
N THR A 79 -13.71 11.37 -10.47
CA THR A 79 -14.86 12.29 -10.59
C THR A 79 -15.01 12.89 -11.98
N GLN A 80 -14.03 12.72 -12.84
CA GLN A 80 -14.04 13.22 -14.23
C GLN A 80 -14.71 12.21 -15.16
N GLU A 81 -15.23 12.68 -16.31
CA GLU A 81 -15.82 11.83 -17.35
C GLU A 81 -14.77 11.01 -18.16
N ARG A 82 -13.56 10.91 -17.65
CA ARG A 82 -12.44 10.15 -18.23
C ARG A 82 -11.95 9.10 -17.25
N VAL A 83 -10.94 8.33 -17.63
CA VAL A 83 -10.37 7.26 -16.82
C VAL A 83 -10.00 7.67 -15.39
N GLY A 84 -9.63 8.92 -15.19
CA GLY A 84 -9.23 9.47 -13.90
C GLY A 84 -7.73 9.66 -13.76
N ASP A 85 -7.33 10.41 -12.76
CA ASP A 85 -5.95 10.74 -12.48
C ASP A 85 -5.49 10.09 -11.16
N LEU A 86 -4.31 9.50 -11.19
CA LEU A 86 -3.68 8.87 -10.04
C LEU A 86 -2.55 9.78 -9.50
N TYR A 87 -2.59 10.08 -8.22
CA TYR A 87 -1.61 10.92 -7.54
C TYR A 87 -0.90 10.13 -6.44
N LEU A 88 0.41 9.96 -6.57
CA LEU A 88 1.25 9.44 -5.50
C LEU A 88 1.47 10.55 -4.46
N LEU A 89 1.07 10.33 -3.23
CA LEU A 89 1.16 11.31 -2.14
C LEU A 89 2.45 11.16 -1.34
N GLU A 90 2.72 9.93 -0.90
CA GLU A 90 3.88 9.65 -0.05
C GLU A 90 4.34 8.20 -0.18
N ILE A 91 5.56 7.96 0.26
CA ILE A 91 6.10 6.63 0.51
C ILE A 91 6.51 6.53 1.99
N ASN A 92 6.05 5.48 2.65
CA ASN A 92 6.37 5.19 4.04
C ASN A 92 7.37 4.02 4.09
N THR A 93 8.55 4.29 4.65
CA THR A 93 9.64 3.30 4.77
C THR A 93 9.56 2.49 6.07
N GLN A 94 8.62 2.79 6.95
CA GLN A 94 8.35 2.05 8.19
C GLN A 94 6.84 1.81 8.33
N PRO A 95 6.21 1.10 7.37
CA PRO A 95 4.77 0.86 7.42
C PRO A 95 4.40 -0.02 8.60
N GLY A 96 3.16 0.11 9.05
CA GLY A 96 2.63 -0.71 10.16
C GLY A 96 2.72 -2.20 9.87
N MET A 97 3.05 -2.99 10.91
CA MET A 97 3.23 -4.44 10.87
C MET A 97 2.39 -5.13 11.92
N THR A 98 1.11 -4.81 11.98
CA THR A 98 0.14 -5.51 12.84
C THR A 98 -0.74 -6.43 11.98
N ALA A 99 -1.52 -7.29 12.64
CA ALA A 99 -2.42 -8.22 11.94
C ALA A 99 -3.45 -7.51 11.02
N THR A 100 -3.77 -6.25 11.30
CA THR A 100 -4.72 -5.44 10.53
C THR A 100 -4.06 -4.36 9.68
N SER A 101 -2.73 -4.39 9.58
CA SER A 101 -1.98 -3.43 8.76
C SER A 101 -2.01 -3.80 7.28
N LEU A 102 -1.92 -2.78 6.43
CA LEU A 102 -2.08 -2.90 4.97
C LEU A 102 -1.06 -3.83 4.33
N VAL A 103 0.22 -3.71 4.67
CA VAL A 103 1.27 -4.53 4.05
C VAL A 103 1.13 -6.01 4.40
N PRO A 104 0.93 -6.43 5.67
CA PRO A 104 0.66 -7.82 5.99
C PRO A 104 -0.58 -8.39 5.30
N GLU A 105 -1.65 -7.62 5.17
CA GLU A 105 -2.85 -8.04 4.43
C GLU A 105 -2.56 -8.29 2.95
N GLN A 106 -1.82 -7.39 2.30
CA GLN A 106 -1.42 -7.53 0.91
C GLN A 106 -0.46 -8.69 0.69
N ALA A 107 0.49 -8.91 1.60
CA ALA A 107 1.39 -10.06 1.56
C ALA A 107 0.62 -11.38 1.67
N ALA A 108 -0.33 -11.46 2.60
CA ALA A 108 -1.19 -12.64 2.76
C ALA A 108 -2.02 -12.90 1.50
N TYR A 109 -2.56 -11.87 0.87
CA TYR A 109 -3.28 -11.98 -0.41
C TYR A 109 -2.38 -12.58 -1.50
N ARG A 110 -1.09 -12.27 -1.50
CA ARG A 110 -0.09 -12.80 -2.41
C ARG A 110 0.45 -14.17 -2.01
N GLY A 111 -0.04 -14.76 -0.92
CA GLY A 111 0.33 -16.09 -0.44
C GLY A 111 1.49 -16.11 0.55
N MET A 112 1.93 -14.96 1.07
CA MET A 112 2.96 -14.85 2.08
C MET A 112 2.33 -14.55 3.44
N ASP A 113 2.36 -15.49 4.38
CA ASP A 113 1.82 -15.28 5.71
C ASP A 113 2.69 -14.32 6.56
N PHE A 114 2.15 -13.87 7.68
CA PHE A 114 2.83 -12.88 8.51
C PHE A 114 4.20 -13.36 9.05
N PRO A 115 4.34 -14.59 9.58
CA PRO A 115 5.64 -15.10 10.00
C PRO A 115 6.67 -15.13 8.87
N GLU A 116 6.28 -15.52 7.67
CA GLU A 116 7.15 -15.55 6.50
C GLU A 116 7.59 -14.14 6.08
N LEU A 117 6.66 -13.18 6.04
CA LEU A 117 6.96 -11.78 5.75
C LEU A 117 8.00 -11.23 6.75
N VAL A 118 7.77 -11.42 8.03
CA VAL A 118 8.67 -10.93 9.09
C VAL A 118 10.05 -11.60 9.02
N SER A 119 10.10 -12.92 8.77
CA SER A 119 11.36 -13.65 8.60
C SER A 119 12.18 -13.07 7.43
N CYS A 120 11.56 -12.86 6.30
CA CYS A 120 12.23 -12.25 5.14
C CYS A 120 12.75 -10.84 5.45
N MET A 121 11.96 -10.03 6.15
CA MET A 121 12.39 -8.68 6.55
C MET A 121 13.63 -8.73 7.46
N VAL A 122 13.68 -9.65 8.41
CA VAL A 122 14.82 -9.81 9.32
C VAL A 122 16.06 -10.30 8.57
N GLU A 123 15.91 -11.26 7.66
CA GLU A 123 17.02 -11.81 6.87
C GLU A 123 17.64 -10.76 5.93
N GLU A 124 16.84 -9.84 5.43
CA GLU A 124 17.30 -8.76 4.53
C GLU A 124 17.83 -7.54 5.28
N ALA A 125 17.60 -7.45 6.58
CA ALA A 125 18.02 -6.31 7.38
C ALA A 125 19.56 -6.19 7.41
N ARG A 126 20.07 -5.00 7.07
CA ARG A 126 21.51 -4.71 7.08
C ARG A 126 21.73 -3.21 7.23
N CYS A 127 22.91 -2.85 7.74
CA CYS A 127 23.37 -1.47 7.76
C CYS A 127 24.12 -1.14 6.47
N ASP A 128 23.95 0.08 6.00
CA ASP A 128 24.80 0.63 4.94
C ASP A 128 26.04 1.21 5.63
N LEU A 129 27.16 0.57 5.41
CA LEU A 129 28.46 1.01 5.90
C LEU A 129 29.25 1.64 4.75
#